data_77fc1ef54037a018162a75ec02872900
#
_entry.id   77fc1ef54037a018162a75ec02872900
#
_cell.length_a   1.000
_cell.length_b   1.000
_cell.length_c   1.000
_cell.angle_alpha   90.00
_cell.angle_beta   90.00
_cell.angle_gamma   90.00
#
_symmetry.space_group_name_H-M   'P 1'
#
loop_
_entity.id
_entity.type
_entity.pdbx_description
1 polymer ?
#
loop_
_entity_poly.entity_id
_entity_poly.type
_entity_poly.pdbx_seq_one_letter_code
_entity_poly.pdbx_strand_id
1 'polypeptide(L)'
;MKMTRRNFLSTSAVAALACGASLTAHAAGSTDENSLNFITDIFKDPTQPGEIKEATAITAEKNAEWYEKLDFSDRRELDNAARGLLDNQEGRVIYNDDGTTAWDLQGYGDLDRDAPDTVNPSLWRNTQLNAKAGLFEVCDGIYQVRGFDMANATFIRTNNGWIIFDVLMCKENMQAAKALMENRFGPLDVKAVLYSHSHVDHFGGAEGAICLLYT
;
A
#
# COMPACT_ATOMS: atom_id res chain seq x y z
N MET A 1 -30.34 -2.71 1.63
CA MET A 1 -29.58 -1.45 1.60
C MET A 1 -28.12 -1.84 1.37
N LYS A 2 -27.59 -1.66 0.16
CA LYS A 2 -26.19 -1.99 -0.14
C LYS A 2 -25.31 -0.90 0.50
N MET A 3 -24.50 -1.25 1.48
CA MET A 3 -23.50 -0.35 2.04
C MET A 3 -22.37 -0.14 1.03
N THR A 4 -22.14 1.09 0.61
CA THR A 4 -21.00 1.43 -0.24
C THR A 4 -19.73 1.54 0.60
N ARG A 5 -18.55 1.31 0.02
CA ARG A 5 -17.23 1.49 0.66
C ARG A 5 -17.11 2.85 1.38
N ARG A 6 -17.67 3.88 0.80
CA ARG A 6 -17.68 5.24 1.36
C ARG A 6 -18.42 5.31 2.71
N ASN A 7 -19.53 4.57 2.84
CA ASN A 7 -20.30 4.53 4.09
C ASN A 7 -19.61 3.69 5.17
N PHE A 8 -18.84 2.66 4.78
CA PHE A 8 -18.08 1.85 5.73
C PHE A 8 -16.90 2.64 6.32
N LEU A 9 -16.15 3.37 5.52
CA LEU A 9 -15.04 4.21 5.99
C LEU A 9 -15.54 5.37 6.87
N SER A 10 -16.67 6.01 6.49
CA SER A 10 -17.26 7.07 7.32
C SER A 10 -17.77 6.54 8.65
N THR A 11 -18.37 5.34 8.67
CA THR A 11 -18.88 4.72 9.91
C THR A 11 -17.75 4.27 10.83
N SER A 12 -16.66 3.75 10.26
CA SER A 12 -15.49 3.35 11.05
C SER A 12 -14.73 4.56 11.62
N ALA A 13 -14.63 5.65 10.88
CA ALA A 13 -14.04 6.89 11.37
C ALA A 13 -14.83 7.50 12.51
N VAL A 14 -16.16 7.49 12.41
CA VAL A 14 -17.06 7.98 13.49
C VAL A 14 -16.96 7.11 14.75
N ALA A 15 -16.83 5.77 14.59
CA ALA A 15 -16.65 4.88 15.74
C ALA A 15 -15.29 5.11 16.43
N ALA A 16 -14.21 5.37 15.68
CA ALA A 16 -12.90 5.70 16.25
C ALA A 16 -12.92 7.07 16.98
N LEU A 17 -13.67 8.05 16.47
CA LEU A 17 -13.87 9.32 17.15
C LEU A 17 -14.64 9.18 18.49
N ALA A 18 -15.67 8.35 18.52
CA ALA A 18 -16.44 8.12 19.74
C ALA A 18 -15.59 7.44 20.83
N CYS A 19 -14.71 6.50 20.47
CA CYS A 19 -13.77 5.89 21.40
C CYS A 19 -12.65 6.85 21.84
N GLY A 20 -12.13 7.67 20.95
CA GLY A 20 -11.09 8.67 21.25
C GLY A 20 -11.60 9.78 22.17
N ALA A 21 -12.79 10.29 21.91
CA ALA A 21 -13.41 11.33 22.73
C ALA A 21 -13.74 10.83 24.16
N SER A 22 -14.11 9.56 24.31
CA SER A 22 -14.35 8.94 25.62
C SER A 22 -13.09 8.78 26.46
N LEU A 23 -11.95 8.53 25.83
CA LEU A 23 -10.65 8.41 26.52
C LEU A 23 -10.05 9.75 26.93
N THR A 24 -10.27 10.81 26.13
CA THR A 24 -9.79 12.16 26.46
C THR A 24 -10.64 12.85 27.53
N ALA A 25 -11.93 12.58 27.59
CA ALA A 25 -12.80 13.15 28.62
C ALA A 25 -12.47 12.67 30.05
N HIS A 26 -11.76 11.55 30.22
CA HIS A 26 -11.33 11.06 31.53
C HIS A 26 -9.92 11.53 31.95
N ALA A 27 -9.15 12.10 31.02
CA ALA A 27 -7.75 12.48 31.28
C ALA A 27 -7.52 14.01 31.41
N ALA A 28 -8.48 14.85 31.04
CA ALA A 28 -8.27 16.30 31.03
C ALA A 28 -9.46 17.05 31.64
N GLY A 29 -9.24 17.60 32.79
CA GLY A 29 -10.14 18.58 33.44
C GLY A 29 -10.10 19.98 32.81
N SER A 30 -9.86 20.12 31.49
CA SER A 30 -10.08 21.36 30.73
C SER A 30 -10.28 21.02 29.26
N THR A 31 -11.48 21.30 28.75
CA THR A 31 -11.74 21.33 27.30
C THR A 31 -11.18 22.63 26.75
N ASP A 32 -9.91 22.61 26.31
CA ASP A 32 -9.35 23.70 25.54
C ASP A 32 -9.97 23.64 24.13
N GLU A 33 -10.68 24.71 23.71
CA GLU A 33 -11.28 24.83 22.37
C GLU A 33 -10.26 24.61 21.24
N ASN A 34 -8.96 24.85 21.50
CA ASN A 34 -7.88 24.58 20.55
C ASN A 34 -7.66 23.08 20.28
N SER A 35 -7.95 22.19 21.26
CA SER A 35 -7.82 20.72 21.07
C SER A 35 -8.92 20.17 20.17
N LEU A 36 -10.12 20.74 20.23
CA LEU A 36 -11.25 20.37 19.36
C LEU A 36 -11.03 20.86 17.93
N ASN A 37 -10.47 22.05 17.76
CA ASN A 37 -10.15 22.61 16.45
C ASN A 37 -9.05 21.79 15.74
N PHE A 38 -8.06 21.30 16.47
CA PHE A 38 -7.04 20.40 15.91
C PHE A 38 -7.64 19.12 15.33
N ILE A 39 -8.59 18.49 16.02
CA ILE A 39 -9.27 17.28 15.55
C ILE A 39 -10.14 17.57 14.33
N THR A 40 -10.86 18.68 14.33
CA THR A 40 -11.71 19.09 13.19
C THR A 40 -10.89 19.48 11.96
N ASP A 41 -9.69 20.01 12.14
CA ASP A 41 -8.79 20.36 11.04
C ASP A 41 -8.19 19.15 10.35
N ILE A 42 -7.95 18.05 11.07
CA ILE A 42 -7.49 16.77 10.48
C ILE A 42 -8.57 16.14 9.59
N PHE A 43 -9.85 16.42 9.85
CA PHE A 43 -10.98 15.86 9.09
C PHE A 43 -11.60 16.85 8.10
N LYS A 44 -10.99 18.00 7.89
CA LYS A 44 -11.38 18.90 6.79
C LYS A 44 -11.16 18.17 5.49
N ASP A 45 -12.17 18.19 4.67
CA ASP A 45 -12.34 17.61 3.35
C ASP A 45 -11.05 16.92 2.80
N PRO A 46 -10.99 15.58 2.74
CA PRO A 46 -9.81 14.87 2.25
C PRO A 46 -9.52 15.13 0.76
N THR A 47 -10.40 15.84 0.04
CA THR A 47 -10.18 16.27 -1.34
C THR A 47 -9.45 17.62 -1.43
N GLN A 48 -9.32 18.35 -0.32
CA GLN A 48 -8.50 19.55 -0.26
C GLN A 48 -7.11 19.17 0.24
N PRO A 49 -6.04 19.33 -0.58
CA PRO A 49 -4.71 19.16 -0.07
C PRO A 49 -4.50 20.13 1.09
N GLY A 50 -4.22 19.59 2.28
CA GLY A 50 -3.84 20.42 3.42
C GLY A 50 -2.63 21.27 3.06
N GLU A 51 -2.46 22.41 3.69
CA GLU A 51 -1.26 23.23 3.54
C GLU A 51 -0.04 22.39 3.92
N ILE A 52 0.88 22.18 2.96
CA ILE A 52 2.15 21.49 3.21
C ILE A 52 2.98 22.40 4.13
N LYS A 53 3.22 21.93 5.34
CA LYS A 53 4.01 22.67 6.33
C LYS A 53 5.47 22.25 6.24
N GLU A 54 6.36 23.22 6.33
CA GLU A 54 7.78 22.97 6.49
C GLU A 54 8.09 22.33 7.84
N ALA A 55 9.21 21.61 7.91
CA ALA A 55 9.69 21.06 9.16
C ALA A 55 10.03 22.16 10.17
N THR A 56 9.66 21.93 11.44
CA THR A 56 10.23 22.77 12.50
C THR A 56 11.74 22.53 12.62
N ALA A 57 12.50 23.48 13.15
CA ALA A 57 13.92 23.32 13.37
C ALA A 57 14.25 22.06 14.19
N ILE A 58 13.43 21.74 15.20
CA ILE A 58 13.59 20.53 16.02
C ILE A 58 13.36 19.27 15.18
N THR A 59 12.34 19.24 14.33
CA THR A 59 12.04 18.11 13.45
C THR A 59 13.18 17.87 12.47
N ALA A 60 13.65 18.94 11.80
CA ALA A 60 14.76 18.87 10.85
C ALA A 60 16.05 18.35 11.53
N GLU A 61 16.41 18.89 12.71
CA GLU A 61 17.57 18.45 13.49
C GLU A 61 17.47 16.96 13.85
N LYS A 62 16.32 16.51 14.36
CA LYS A 62 16.11 15.11 14.73
C LYS A 62 16.14 14.15 13.54
N ASN A 63 15.65 14.57 12.38
CA ASN A 63 15.76 13.78 11.16
C ASN A 63 17.21 13.75 10.65
N ALA A 64 17.93 14.86 10.69
CA ALA A 64 19.33 14.93 10.26
C ALA A 64 20.27 14.02 11.08
N GLU A 65 20.02 13.84 12.40
CA GLU A 65 20.81 12.94 13.24
C GLU A 65 20.90 11.49 12.70
N TRP A 66 19.94 11.06 11.89
CA TRP A 66 19.92 9.70 11.36
C TRP A 66 20.96 9.47 10.25
N TYR A 67 21.36 10.51 9.52
CA TYR A 67 22.46 10.42 8.55
C TYR A 67 23.82 10.14 9.21
N GLU A 68 23.98 10.47 10.50
CA GLU A 68 25.18 10.14 11.26
C GLU A 68 25.13 8.73 11.87
N LYS A 69 23.90 8.19 12.10
CA LYS A 69 23.67 6.90 12.77
C LYS A 69 23.62 5.73 11.82
N LEU A 70 23.20 5.96 10.56
CA LEU A 70 22.98 4.92 9.56
C LEU A 70 23.79 5.20 8.30
N ASP A 71 24.32 4.14 7.69
CA ASP A 71 25.04 4.22 6.42
C ASP A 71 24.06 4.23 5.25
N PHE A 72 23.69 5.43 4.78
CA PHE A 72 22.83 5.61 3.60
C PHE A 72 23.59 5.43 2.28
N SER A 73 24.92 5.29 2.30
CA SER A 73 25.71 4.96 1.11
C SER A 73 25.61 3.48 0.73
N ASP A 74 25.23 2.62 1.66
CA ASP A 74 24.99 1.20 1.39
C ASP A 74 23.74 1.01 0.51
N ARG A 75 23.95 0.55 -0.72
CA ARG A 75 22.90 0.34 -1.72
C ARG A 75 22.42 -1.10 -1.84
N ARG A 76 22.93 -2.03 -1.04
CA ARG A 76 22.62 -3.47 -1.15
C ARG A 76 21.13 -3.76 -1.07
N GLU A 77 20.39 -3.03 -0.23
CA GLU A 77 18.93 -3.22 -0.11
C GLU A 77 18.19 -2.73 -1.35
N LEU A 78 18.61 -1.62 -1.95
CA LEU A 78 18.03 -1.08 -3.19
C LEU A 78 18.29 -2.06 -4.35
N ASP A 79 19.50 -2.60 -4.45
CA ASP A 79 19.84 -3.60 -5.46
C ASP A 79 19.05 -4.90 -5.24
N ASN A 80 18.86 -5.31 -3.97
CA ASN A 80 18.04 -6.47 -3.64
C ASN A 80 16.54 -6.24 -3.92
N ALA A 81 16.02 -5.05 -3.69
CA ALA A 81 14.63 -4.72 -3.98
C ALA A 81 14.32 -4.78 -5.50
N ALA A 82 15.32 -4.46 -6.33
CA ALA A 82 15.21 -4.54 -7.80
C ALA A 82 15.56 -5.93 -8.37
N ARG A 83 16.10 -6.84 -7.54
CA ARG A 83 16.54 -8.15 -8.03
C ARG A 83 15.38 -8.98 -8.57
N GLY A 84 15.59 -9.59 -9.74
CA GLY A 84 14.59 -10.44 -10.40
C GLY A 84 13.48 -9.68 -11.09
N LEU A 85 13.57 -8.36 -11.22
CA LEU A 85 12.57 -7.55 -11.93
C LEU A 85 12.51 -7.98 -13.41
N LEU A 86 11.34 -8.46 -13.83
CA LEU A 86 11.06 -8.89 -15.21
C LEU A 86 10.26 -7.85 -16.00
N ASP A 87 9.39 -7.11 -15.32
CA ASP A 87 8.53 -6.08 -15.91
C ASP A 87 8.31 -4.97 -14.89
N ASN A 88 8.79 -3.76 -15.21
CA ASN A 88 8.67 -2.59 -14.34
C ASN A 88 7.30 -1.94 -14.51
N GLN A 89 6.59 -1.73 -13.40
CA GLN A 89 5.27 -1.11 -13.34
C GLN A 89 5.23 0.11 -12.40
N GLU A 90 6.39 0.67 -12.06
CA GLU A 90 6.48 1.91 -11.28
C GLU A 90 5.64 3.01 -11.94
N GLY A 91 4.87 3.76 -11.15
CA GLY A 91 3.98 4.80 -11.64
C GLY A 91 2.67 4.32 -12.26
N ARG A 92 2.34 3.03 -12.19
CA ARG A 92 1.07 2.51 -12.67
C ARG A 92 -0.10 2.97 -11.81
N VAL A 93 -1.22 3.27 -12.46
CA VAL A 93 -2.53 3.47 -11.79
C VAL A 93 -3.46 2.33 -12.17
N ILE A 94 -4.15 1.75 -11.18
CA ILE A 94 -5.16 0.72 -11.37
C ILE A 94 -6.51 1.35 -11.05
N TYR A 95 -7.48 1.14 -11.94
CA TYR A 95 -8.81 1.72 -11.83
C TYR A 95 -9.86 0.66 -11.52
N ASN A 96 -10.89 1.09 -10.79
CA ASN A 96 -12.14 0.35 -10.60
C ASN A 96 -12.97 0.37 -11.91
N ASP A 97 -13.94 -0.53 -12.02
CA ASP A 97 -14.85 -0.62 -13.16
C ASP A 97 -15.65 0.69 -13.40
N ASP A 98 -15.83 1.51 -12.37
CA ASP A 98 -16.50 2.82 -12.46
C ASP A 98 -15.55 3.98 -12.81
N GLY A 99 -14.28 3.71 -13.09
CA GLY A 99 -13.26 4.67 -13.44
C GLY A 99 -12.61 5.39 -12.24
N THR A 100 -13.01 5.11 -11.02
CA THR A 100 -12.31 5.61 -9.84
C THR A 100 -11.01 4.85 -9.61
N THR A 101 -10.06 5.47 -8.91
CA THR A 101 -8.77 4.84 -8.63
C THR A 101 -8.90 3.72 -7.60
N ALA A 102 -8.45 2.51 -7.96
CA ALA A 102 -8.30 1.39 -7.04
C ALA A 102 -6.95 1.44 -6.32
N TRP A 103 -5.87 1.71 -7.08
CA TRP A 103 -4.51 1.83 -6.55
C TRP A 103 -3.68 2.81 -7.39
N ASP A 104 -2.90 3.67 -6.75
CA ASP A 104 -2.11 4.70 -7.42
C ASP A 104 -0.66 4.68 -6.94
N LEU A 105 0.26 4.29 -7.82
CA LEU A 105 1.70 4.34 -7.60
C LEU A 105 2.33 5.69 -7.98
N GLN A 106 1.63 6.54 -8.73
CA GLN A 106 2.12 7.89 -9.05
C GLN A 106 2.08 8.81 -7.84
N GLY A 107 1.17 8.56 -6.89
CA GLY A 107 1.01 9.35 -5.67
C GLY A 107 2.25 9.40 -4.78
N TYR A 108 3.22 8.50 -4.96
CA TYR A 108 4.50 8.56 -4.25
C TYR A 108 5.43 9.69 -4.75
N GLY A 109 5.17 10.26 -5.93
CA GLY A 109 5.98 11.31 -6.52
C GLY A 109 7.41 10.89 -6.84
N ASP A 110 8.32 11.86 -6.89
CA ASP A 110 9.75 11.62 -7.12
C ASP A 110 10.42 11.19 -5.81
N LEU A 111 10.73 9.91 -5.71
CA LEU A 111 11.44 9.30 -4.59
C LEU A 111 12.97 9.23 -4.83
N ASP A 112 13.47 9.51 -6.03
CA ASP A 112 14.89 9.39 -6.37
C ASP A 112 15.68 10.67 -5.96
N ARG A 113 15.44 11.09 -4.72
CA ARG A 113 16.05 12.26 -4.10
C ARG A 113 16.27 12.01 -2.60
N ASP A 114 16.98 12.91 -1.95
CA ASP A 114 17.15 12.89 -0.49
C ASP A 114 15.82 13.10 0.23
N ALA A 115 15.73 12.55 1.47
CA ALA A 115 14.56 12.74 2.30
C ALA A 115 14.35 14.23 2.60
N PRO A 116 13.12 14.76 2.49
CA PRO A 116 12.84 16.11 2.96
C PRO A 116 12.97 16.19 4.48
N ASP A 117 13.26 17.37 5.01
CA ASP A 117 13.47 17.59 6.46
C ASP A 117 12.27 17.18 7.32
N THR A 118 11.08 17.08 6.72
CA THR A 118 9.84 16.62 7.37
C THR A 118 9.76 15.11 7.56
N VAL A 119 10.64 14.32 6.93
CA VAL A 119 10.58 12.85 6.90
C VAL A 119 11.87 12.25 7.46
N ASN A 120 11.73 11.25 8.31
CA ASN A 120 12.89 10.47 8.75
C ASN A 120 13.57 9.80 7.56
N PRO A 121 14.89 9.96 7.35
CA PRO A 121 15.58 9.42 6.17
C PRO A 121 15.54 7.89 6.07
N SER A 122 15.46 7.16 7.19
CA SER A 122 15.30 5.71 7.13
C SER A 122 13.90 5.30 6.65
N LEU A 123 12.86 6.07 7.00
CA LEU A 123 11.51 5.88 6.48
C LEU A 123 11.44 6.23 5.00
N TRP A 124 12.11 7.30 4.58
CA TRP A 124 12.22 7.66 3.16
C TRP A 124 12.86 6.54 2.35
N ARG A 125 13.99 6.01 2.83
CA ARG A 125 14.65 4.84 2.21
C ARG A 125 13.73 3.63 2.13
N ASN A 126 13.00 3.32 3.20
CA ASN A 126 12.02 2.22 3.19
C ASN A 126 10.93 2.45 2.13
N THR A 127 10.47 3.69 1.97
CA THR A 127 9.50 4.05 0.90
C THR A 127 10.10 3.84 -0.49
N GLN A 128 11.37 4.21 -0.71
CA GLN A 128 12.08 3.96 -1.98
C GLN A 128 12.14 2.45 -2.31
N LEU A 129 12.36 1.59 -1.30
CA LEU A 129 12.37 0.14 -1.47
C LEU A 129 10.97 -0.39 -1.82
N ASN A 130 9.95 0.07 -1.11
CA ASN A 130 8.56 -0.37 -1.30
C ASN A 130 7.94 0.14 -2.60
N ALA A 131 8.46 1.23 -3.18
CA ALA A 131 7.99 1.76 -4.46
C ALA A 131 8.43 0.92 -5.67
N LYS A 132 9.33 -0.06 -5.48
CA LYS A 132 9.70 -0.99 -6.54
C LYS A 132 8.54 -1.90 -6.88
N ALA A 133 7.87 -1.59 -8.01
CA ALA A 133 6.62 -2.22 -8.42
C ALA A 133 6.78 -2.96 -9.74
N GLY A 134 6.11 -4.10 -9.87
CA GLY A 134 6.13 -4.89 -11.10
C GLY A 134 6.11 -6.38 -10.88
N LEU A 135 6.54 -7.10 -11.92
CA LEU A 135 6.69 -8.55 -11.90
C LEU A 135 8.13 -8.93 -11.60
N PHE A 136 8.33 -9.77 -10.60
CA PHE A 136 9.63 -10.26 -10.17
C PHE A 136 9.70 -11.78 -10.23
N GLU A 137 10.81 -12.32 -10.68
CA GLU A 137 11.18 -13.71 -10.47
C GLU A 137 11.91 -13.82 -9.13
N VAL A 138 11.32 -14.53 -8.18
CA VAL A 138 11.92 -14.77 -6.85
C VAL A 138 12.97 -15.87 -6.92
N CYS A 139 12.60 -16.97 -7.56
CA CYS A 139 13.45 -18.09 -7.94
C CYS A 139 12.74 -18.86 -9.05
N ASP A 140 13.40 -19.90 -9.62
CA ASP A 140 12.80 -20.71 -10.68
C ASP A 140 11.40 -21.21 -10.31
N GLY A 141 10.42 -20.86 -11.14
CA GLY A 141 9.02 -21.23 -10.97
C GLY A 141 8.23 -20.42 -9.92
N ILE A 142 8.83 -19.46 -9.22
CA ILE A 142 8.14 -18.59 -8.26
C ILE A 142 8.27 -17.14 -8.68
N TYR A 143 7.13 -16.51 -8.91
CA TYR A 143 7.03 -15.12 -9.35
C TYR A 143 6.20 -14.32 -8.36
N GLN A 144 6.46 -13.02 -8.26
CA GLN A 144 5.75 -12.14 -7.35
C GLN A 144 5.40 -10.82 -8.05
N VAL A 145 4.15 -10.42 -7.97
CA VAL A 145 3.72 -9.07 -8.35
C VAL A 145 3.72 -8.21 -7.10
N ARG A 146 4.54 -7.17 -7.13
CA ARG A 146 4.77 -6.23 -6.02
C ARG A 146 4.25 -4.84 -6.35
N GLY A 147 3.83 -4.10 -5.33
CA GLY A 147 3.44 -2.70 -5.45
C GLY A 147 2.03 -2.48 -6.01
N PHE A 148 1.26 -3.52 -6.32
CA PHE A 148 -0.12 -3.40 -6.82
C PHE A 148 -1.15 -3.28 -5.70
N ASP A 149 -0.65 -3.36 -4.44
CA ASP A 149 -1.41 -3.28 -3.21
C ASP A 149 -0.45 -3.09 -2.03
N MET A 150 -0.97 -3.06 -0.80
CA MET A 150 -0.17 -3.15 0.43
C MET A 150 0.49 -4.51 0.59
N ALA A 151 -0.16 -5.58 0.11
CA ALA A 151 0.38 -6.94 0.04
C ALA A 151 0.98 -7.26 -1.33
N ASN A 152 1.62 -8.41 -1.46
CA ASN A 152 2.12 -8.95 -2.71
C ASN A 152 1.34 -10.21 -3.11
N ALA A 153 1.14 -10.41 -4.42
CA ALA A 153 0.61 -11.66 -4.95
C ALA A 153 1.75 -12.54 -5.44
N THR A 154 1.83 -13.78 -4.95
CA THR A 154 2.88 -14.73 -5.34
C THR A 154 2.29 -15.85 -6.20
N PHE A 155 2.92 -16.11 -7.34
CA PHE A 155 2.51 -17.10 -8.32
C PHE A 155 3.53 -18.23 -8.37
N ILE A 156 3.07 -19.45 -8.11
CA ILE A 156 3.91 -20.63 -8.06
C ILE A 156 3.56 -21.52 -9.25
N ARG A 157 4.52 -21.75 -10.14
CA ARG A 157 4.36 -22.65 -11.28
C ARG A 157 4.43 -24.10 -10.80
N THR A 158 3.50 -24.91 -11.26
CA THR A 158 3.48 -26.34 -11.02
C THR A 158 3.49 -27.11 -12.35
N ASN A 159 3.61 -28.43 -12.30
CA ASN A 159 3.52 -29.26 -13.50
C ASN A 159 2.15 -29.20 -14.19
N ASN A 160 1.10 -28.81 -13.48
CA ASN A 160 -0.29 -28.84 -13.96
C ASN A 160 -0.98 -27.49 -13.99
N GLY A 161 -0.26 -26.39 -13.81
CA GLY A 161 -0.82 -25.04 -13.76
C GLY A 161 -0.19 -24.20 -12.68
N TRP A 162 -0.95 -23.29 -12.08
CA TRP A 162 -0.46 -22.29 -11.14
C TRP A 162 -1.16 -22.36 -9.79
N ILE A 163 -0.42 -22.09 -8.74
CA ILE A 163 -0.96 -21.80 -7.40
C ILE A 163 -0.71 -20.31 -7.13
N ILE A 164 -1.73 -19.59 -6.64
CA ILE A 164 -1.60 -18.21 -6.22
C ILE A 164 -1.59 -18.19 -4.69
N PHE A 165 -0.59 -17.52 -4.12
CA PHE A 165 -0.46 -17.32 -2.67
C PHE A 165 -0.68 -15.85 -2.38
N ASP A 166 -1.76 -15.54 -1.65
CA ASP A 166 -2.37 -14.25 -1.41
C ASP A 166 -2.85 -13.54 -2.70
N VAL A 167 -3.97 -12.84 -2.61
CA VAL A 167 -4.67 -12.32 -3.78
C VAL A 167 -5.03 -10.84 -3.67
N LEU A 168 -4.27 -10.10 -2.87
CA LEU A 168 -4.42 -8.66 -2.71
C LEU A 168 -5.78 -8.24 -2.09
N MET A 169 -6.00 -6.93 -1.96
CA MET A 169 -7.14 -6.35 -1.25
C MET A 169 -8.43 -6.34 -2.07
N CYS A 170 -8.34 -6.18 -3.39
CA CYS A 170 -9.52 -6.04 -4.25
C CYS A 170 -9.34 -6.74 -5.60
N LYS A 171 -10.50 -7.00 -6.23
CA LYS A 171 -10.60 -7.66 -7.52
C LYS A 171 -9.74 -7.00 -8.59
N GLU A 172 -9.78 -5.68 -8.68
CA GLU A 172 -9.13 -4.91 -9.73
C GLU A 172 -7.60 -5.00 -9.64
N ASN A 173 -7.07 -4.90 -8.42
CA ASN A 173 -5.63 -5.06 -8.17
C ASN A 173 -5.17 -6.47 -8.54
N MET A 174 -5.94 -7.49 -8.15
CA MET A 174 -5.62 -8.88 -8.49
C MET A 174 -5.76 -9.18 -9.98
N GLN A 175 -6.77 -8.64 -10.65
CA GLN A 175 -6.91 -8.75 -12.11
C GLN A 175 -5.72 -8.12 -12.83
N ALA A 176 -5.27 -6.94 -12.38
CA ALA A 176 -4.10 -6.29 -12.94
C ALA A 176 -2.82 -7.13 -12.72
N ALA A 177 -2.65 -7.72 -11.54
CA ALA A 177 -1.52 -8.60 -11.24
C ALA A 177 -1.56 -9.88 -12.10
N LYS A 178 -2.73 -10.50 -12.23
CA LYS A 178 -2.93 -11.67 -13.08
C LYS A 178 -2.66 -11.37 -14.55
N ALA A 179 -3.17 -10.25 -15.07
CA ALA A 179 -2.93 -9.82 -16.43
C ALA A 179 -1.44 -9.61 -16.73
N LEU A 180 -0.68 -9.06 -15.78
CA LEU A 180 0.77 -8.91 -15.91
C LEU A 180 1.47 -10.27 -16.04
N MET A 181 1.06 -11.26 -15.27
CA MET A 181 1.53 -12.64 -15.38
C MET A 181 1.13 -13.28 -16.72
N GLU A 182 -0.14 -13.11 -17.13
CA GLU A 182 -0.65 -13.68 -18.38
C GLU A 182 0.01 -13.07 -19.63
N ASN A 183 0.37 -11.79 -19.58
CA ASN A 183 1.14 -11.14 -20.65
C ASN A 183 2.52 -11.81 -20.83
N ARG A 184 3.10 -12.32 -19.75
CA ARG A 184 4.44 -12.93 -19.78
C ARG A 184 4.40 -14.43 -20.09
N PHE A 185 3.43 -15.16 -19.52
CA PHE A 185 3.43 -16.62 -19.50
C PHE A 185 2.26 -17.26 -20.25
N GLY A 186 1.38 -16.44 -20.86
CA GLY A 186 0.12 -16.89 -21.43
C GLY A 186 -0.96 -17.14 -20.36
N PRO A 187 -2.15 -17.59 -20.76
CA PRO A 187 -3.28 -17.80 -19.86
C PRO A 187 -2.90 -18.67 -18.66
N LEU A 188 -3.25 -18.22 -17.46
CA LEU A 188 -2.94 -18.93 -16.22
C LEU A 188 -4.05 -19.94 -15.88
N ASP A 189 -3.72 -21.23 -15.92
CA ASP A 189 -4.58 -22.29 -15.37
C ASP A 189 -4.38 -22.38 -13.85
N VAL A 190 -5.16 -21.60 -13.10
CA VAL A 190 -5.06 -21.51 -11.64
C VAL A 190 -5.70 -22.74 -11.01
N LYS A 191 -4.92 -23.53 -10.29
CA LYS A 191 -5.35 -24.79 -9.63
C LYS A 191 -5.72 -24.62 -8.18
N ALA A 192 -5.11 -23.62 -7.50
CA ALA A 192 -5.39 -23.33 -6.10
C ALA A 192 -5.08 -21.87 -5.78
N VAL A 193 -5.79 -21.35 -4.80
CA VAL A 193 -5.48 -20.10 -4.12
C VAL A 193 -5.26 -20.41 -2.65
N LEU A 194 -4.15 -19.94 -2.09
CA LEU A 194 -3.79 -20.10 -0.69
C LEU A 194 -3.76 -18.72 -0.04
N TYR A 195 -4.24 -18.62 1.17
CA TYR A 195 -4.21 -17.39 1.97
C TYR A 195 -3.28 -17.57 3.15
N SER A 196 -2.35 -16.63 3.33
CA SER A 196 -1.44 -16.62 4.48
C SER A 196 -2.19 -16.40 5.79
N HIS A 197 -3.15 -15.48 5.79
CA HIS A 197 -3.98 -15.15 6.96
C HIS A 197 -5.24 -14.36 6.55
N SER A 198 -6.05 -13.97 7.53
CA SER A 198 -7.39 -13.42 7.35
C SER A 198 -7.47 -11.89 7.22
N HIS A 199 -6.39 -11.18 6.98
CA HIS A 199 -6.46 -9.76 6.64
C HIS A 199 -6.92 -9.57 5.19
N VAL A 200 -7.71 -8.53 4.93
CA VAL A 200 -8.39 -8.33 3.65
C VAL A 200 -7.44 -8.15 2.46
N ASP A 201 -6.29 -7.58 2.68
CA ASP A 201 -5.22 -7.38 1.68
C ASP A 201 -4.56 -8.69 1.21
N HIS A 202 -4.91 -9.82 1.82
CA HIS A 202 -4.44 -11.16 1.44
C HIS A 202 -5.51 -12.04 0.79
N PHE A 203 -6.82 -11.73 0.98
CA PHE A 203 -7.90 -12.54 0.40
C PHE A 203 -8.95 -11.75 -0.40
N GLY A 204 -9.01 -10.42 -0.23
CA GLY A 204 -10.10 -9.61 -0.78
C GLY A 204 -10.20 -9.59 -2.31
N GLY A 205 -9.08 -9.83 -3.00
CA GLY A 205 -9.00 -9.91 -4.46
C GLY A 205 -9.32 -11.28 -5.07
N ALA A 206 -9.84 -12.25 -4.30
CA ALA A 206 -10.07 -13.63 -4.76
C ALA A 206 -10.87 -13.71 -6.08
N GLU A 207 -11.87 -12.85 -6.27
CA GLU A 207 -12.66 -12.78 -7.50
C GLU A 207 -11.81 -12.41 -8.74
N GLY A 208 -10.72 -11.65 -8.53
CA GLY A 208 -9.77 -11.31 -9.59
C GLY A 208 -8.80 -12.44 -9.94
N ALA A 209 -8.57 -13.37 -9.01
CA ALA A 209 -7.68 -14.49 -9.19
C ALA A 209 -8.34 -15.65 -9.97
N ILE A 210 -9.59 -15.95 -9.66
CA ILE A 210 -10.36 -17.08 -10.20
C ILE A 210 -11.72 -16.62 -10.71
N CYS A 211 -12.23 -17.29 -11.73
CA CYS A 211 -13.60 -17.07 -12.18
C CYS A 211 -14.56 -17.86 -11.26
N LEU A 212 -15.29 -17.17 -10.40
CA LEU A 212 -16.24 -17.79 -9.44
C LEU A 212 -17.52 -18.32 -10.11
N LEU A 213 -17.61 -18.33 -11.46
CA LEU A 213 -18.78 -18.84 -12.18
C LEU A 213 -18.91 -20.37 -12.19
N TYR A 214 -17.98 -21.09 -11.54
CA TYR A 214 -17.94 -22.55 -11.55
C TYR A 214 -17.72 -23.14 -10.14
N THR A 215 -18.54 -22.74 -9.18
CA THR A 215 -18.68 -23.46 -7.91
C THR A 215 -20.05 -24.09 -7.80
#